data_fdd0a8d51747d3328c14e93dcbee250d
#
_entry.id   fdd0a8d51747d3328c14e93dcbee250d
#
_cell.length_a   1.000
_cell.length_b   1.000
_cell.length_c   1.000
_cell.angle_alpha   90.00
_cell.angle_beta   90.00
_cell.angle_gamma   90.00
#
_symmetry.space_group_name_H-M   'P 1'
#
loop_
_entity.id
_entity.type
_entity.pdbx_description
1 polymer ?
#
loop_
_entity_poly.entity_id
_entity_poly.type
_entity_poly.pdbx_seq_one_letter_code
_entity_poly.pdbx_strand_id
1 'polypeptide(L)'
;MERSSERMLLRTMTQFTSPVLHSLLDTDAYKLHMQQAVFHRYGDVHVAAEFRCRGDDLLGIYADAIREQVESMRDLRLRDDEYRWLSTLPFFRQDYLNWLRDFRYDPSQVTVSNDNGKLNIRLTGPWQEAIMWEVPLLAVISELVHRYRSPEMGVDQALNTLEHKLGDFATMTADLDMSAFRLMDFGTRRRFSREVQEGIVRRLQQEPWFVGTSNYDLARRLNLTPMGTQAHEWFQAHQQISPSLASSQRAALAAWLEEYPDQLGIALTDCITMDAFLRDFGPEFATRYQGLRHDSGDPVEWGEKAIAHYQKLGIDPLSK
;
A
#
# COMPACT_ATOMS: atom_id res chain seq x y z
N MET A 1 -8.20 -17.91 -37.95
CA MET A 1 -8.75 -17.80 -36.58
C MET A 1 -7.93 -16.86 -35.71
N GLU A 2 -6.60 -16.92 -35.67
CA GLU A 2 -5.74 -16.01 -34.87
C GLU A 2 -5.95 -14.52 -35.16
N ARG A 3 -5.98 -14.09 -36.43
CA ARG A 3 -6.20 -12.66 -36.77
C ARG A 3 -7.58 -12.10 -36.40
N SER A 4 -8.60 -12.96 -36.24
CA SER A 4 -9.93 -12.55 -35.78
C SER A 4 -9.95 -12.36 -34.28
N SER A 5 -9.21 -13.19 -33.55
CA SER A 5 -8.99 -13.10 -32.10
C SER A 5 -8.21 -11.83 -31.74
N GLU A 6 -7.12 -11.55 -32.45
CA GLU A 6 -6.32 -10.31 -32.25
C GLU A 6 -7.10 -9.03 -32.56
N ARG A 7 -7.93 -9.02 -33.61
CA ARG A 7 -8.80 -7.86 -33.92
C ARG A 7 -9.93 -7.68 -32.91
N MET A 8 -10.44 -8.76 -32.35
CA MET A 8 -11.42 -8.72 -31.27
C MET A 8 -10.76 -8.25 -29.97
N LEU A 9 -9.54 -8.70 -29.69
CA LEU A 9 -8.64 -8.26 -28.64
C LEU A 9 -8.37 -6.73 -28.70
N LEU A 10 -7.95 -6.22 -29.85
CA LEU A 10 -7.70 -4.79 -30.07
C LEU A 10 -8.96 -3.94 -29.97
N ARG A 11 -10.12 -4.43 -30.38
CA ARG A 11 -11.42 -3.74 -30.22
C ARG A 11 -11.89 -3.69 -28.76
N THR A 12 -11.60 -4.72 -27.97
CA THR A 12 -11.95 -4.74 -26.54
C THR A 12 -11.03 -3.82 -25.73
N MET A 13 -9.76 -3.70 -26.12
CA MET A 13 -8.79 -2.81 -25.47
C MET A 13 -9.09 -1.31 -25.67
N THR A 14 -9.71 -0.92 -26.80
CA THR A 14 -10.16 0.46 -27.03
C THR A 14 -11.39 0.88 -26.23
N GLN A 15 -11.99 0.00 -25.42
CA GLN A 15 -13.12 0.33 -24.54
C GLN A 15 -12.72 0.76 -23.12
N PHE A 16 -11.43 0.74 -22.77
CA PHE A 16 -10.95 1.13 -21.42
C PHE A 16 -10.51 2.61 -21.35
N THR A 17 -11.30 3.50 -21.95
CA THR A 17 -11.00 4.95 -21.94
C THR A 17 -11.34 5.65 -20.63
N SER A 18 -12.09 5.02 -19.74
CA SER A 18 -12.39 5.63 -18.44
C SER A 18 -11.22 5.44 -17.46
N PRO A 19 -10.82 6.49 -16.74
CA PRO A 19 -9.80 6.37 -15.69
C PRO A 19 -10.17 5.31 -14.64
N VAL A 20 -9.20 4.48 -14.27
CA VAL A 20 -9.34 3.51 -13.16
C VAL A 20 -9.33 4.24 -11.82
N LEU A 21 -8.57 5.32 -11.73
CA LEU A 21 -8.42 6.11 -10.52
C LEU A 21 -9.25 7.40 -10.63
N HIS A 22 -9.96 7.75 -9.55
CA HIS A 22 -10.82 8.92 -9.50
C HIS A 22 -10.48 9.89 -8.37
N SER A 23 -9.50 9.56 -7.54
CA SER A 23 -9.06 10.36 -6.41
C SER A 23 -7.56 10.20 -6.21
N LEU A 24 -6.90 11.29 -5.80
CA LEU A 24 -5.52 11.25 -5.31
C LEU A 24 -5.38 10.34 -4.08
N LEU A 25 -6.46 10.20 -3.32
CA LEU A 25 -6.50 9.37 -2.12
C LEU A 25 -6.80 7.89 -2.39
N ASP A 26 -7.01 7.48 -3.65
CA ASP A 26 -7.18 6.06 -4.01
C ASP A 26 -5.81 5.34 -3.96
N THR A 27 -5.23 5.34 -2.78
CA THR A 27 -3.91 4.79 -2.46
C THR A 27 -3.86 4.31 -1.01
N ASP A 28 -2.85 3.52 -0.68
CA ASP A 28 -2.65 3.04 0.70
C ASP A 28 -2.12 4.17 1.60
N ALA A 29 -2.64 4.26 2.81
CA ALA A 29 -2.36 5.31 3.80
C ALA A 29 -0.86 5.50 4.07
N TYR A 30 -0.10 4.42 4.17
CA TYR A 30 1.34 4.49 4.42
C TYR A 30 2.10 5.26 3.33
N LYS A 31 1.57 5.41 2.11
CA LYS A 31 2.21 6.20 1.05
C LYS A 31 2.22 7.69 1.38
N LEU A 32 1.10 8.24 1.85
CA LEU A 32 1.05 9.64 2.27
C LEU A 32 1.85 9.88 3.55
N HIS A 33 1.87 8.91 4.48
CA HIS A 33 2.69 9.01 5.69
C HIS A 33 4.18 9.05 5.35
N MET A 34 4.64 8.12 4.51
CA MET A 34 6.04 8.14 4.06
C MET A 34 6.33 9.39 3.22
N GLN A 35 5.40 9.82 2.35
CA GLN A 35 5.57 11.02 1.55
C GLN A 35 5.78 12.27 2.40
N GLN A 36 5.00 12.44 3.50
CA GLN A 36 5.20 13.56 4.43
C GLN A 36 6.61 13.53 5.05
N ALA A 37 7.05 12.36 5.51
CA ALA A 37 8.40 12.21 6.07
C ALA A 37 9.50 12.48 5.02
N VAL A 38 9.30 12.05 3.77
CA VAL A 38 10.19 12.33 2.66
C VAL A 38 10.20 13.83 2.32
N PHE A 39 9.04 14.46 2.25
CA PHE A 39 8.90 15.89 1.99
C PHE A 39 9.71 16.74 2.99
N HIS A 40 9.64 16.41 4.29
CA HIS A 40 10.34 17.18 5.31
C HIS A 40 11.86 16.94 5.36
N ARG A 41 12.34 15.77 4.90
CA ARG A 41 13.70 15.33 5.17
C ARG A 41 14.55 15.02 3.94
N TYR A 42 13.89 14.63 2.84
CA TYR A 42 14.55 14.00 1.70
C TYR A 42 14.08 14.58 0.36
N GLY A 43 13.70 15.86 0.34
CA GLY A 43 13.15 16.53 -0.85
C GLY A 43 14.09 16.51 -2.08
N ASP A 44 15.41 16.48 -1.85
CA ASP A 44 16.42 16.44 -2.92
C ASP A 44 16.78 15.00 -3.37
N VAL A 45 16.24 13.96 -2.72
CA VAL A 45 16.56 12.57 -3.06
C VAL A 45 15.80 12.16 -4.31
N HIS A 46 16.51 11.60 -5.29
CA HIS A 46 15.95 10.98 -6.49
C HIS A 46 15.98 9.47 -6.38
N VAL A 47 14.93 8.82 -6.86
CA VAL A 47 14.78 7.36 -6.83
C VAL A 47 14.48 6.81 -8.21
N ALA A 48 14.79 5.52 -8.37
CA ALA A 48 14.35 4.71 -9.51
C ALA A 48 13.72 3.43 -8.99
N ALA A 49 12.58 3.05 -9.57
CA ALA A 49 11.89 1.80 -9.27
C ALA A 49 11.52 1.08 -10.57
N GLU A 50 11.46 -0.23 -10.52
CA GLU A 50 11.06 -1.07 -11.65
C GLU A 50 9.98 -2.05 -11.24
N PHE A 51 8.96 -2.20 -12.09
CA PHE A 51 7.94 -3.21 -11.92
C PHE A 51 8.55 -4.61 -12.18
N ARG A 52 8.26 -5.54 -11.27
CA ARG A 52 8.65 -6.94 -11.40
C ARG A 52 7.42 -7.83 -11.27
N CYS A 53 7.00 -8.46 -12.38
CA CYS A 53 6.03 -9.54 -12.33
C CYS A 53 6.73 -10.79 -11.74
N ARG A 54 6.12 -11.40 -10.72
CA ARG A 54 6.66 -12.62 -10.07
C ARG A 54 6.24 -13.90 -10.76
N GLY A 55 5.28 -13.86 -11.69
CA GLY A 55 4.81 -14.99 -12.48
C GLY A 55 5.31 -14.94 -13.92
N ASP A 56 4.98 -15.97 -14.68
CA ASP A 56 5.29 -16.08 -16.11
C ASP A 56 4.26 -15.36 -17.00
N ASP A 57 3.48 -14.47 -16.43
CA ASP A 57 2.42 -13.75 -17.14
C ASP A 57 2.98 -12.77 -18.16
N LEU A 58 2.51 -12.92 -19.40
CA LEU A 58 2.82 -12.00 -20.49
C LEU A 58 1.91 -10.77 -20.41
N LEU A 59 2.21 -9.87 -19.49
CA LEU A 59 1.41 -8.65 -19.25
C LEU A 59 1.71 -7.52 -20.24
N GLY A 60 2.65 -7.69 -21.16
CA GLY A 60 3.02 -6.68 -22.14
C GLY A 60 1.87 -6.24 -23.06
N ILE A 61 0.86 -7.10 -23.26
CA ILE A 61 -0.34 -6.76 -24.02
C ILE A 61 -1.14 -5.58 -23.44
N TYR A 62 -0.97 -5.30 -22.15
CA TYR A 62 -1.65 -4.20 -21.44
C TYR A 62 -0.87 -2.87 -21.48
N ALA A 63 0.34 -2.85 -22.06
CA ALA A 63 1.23 -1.70 -21.99
C ALA A 63 0.60 -0.39 -22.52
N ASP A 64 -0.15 -0.47 -23.62
CA ASP A 64 -0.83 0.71 -24.20
C ASP A 64 -1.92 1.24 -23.27
N ALA A 65 -2.77 0.34 -22.76
CA ALA A 65 -3.83 0.72 -21.83
C ALA A 65 -3.26 1.28 -20.51
N ILE A 66 -2.15 0.72 -20.01
CA ILE A 66 -1.47 1.26 -18.82
C ILE A 66 -0.92 2.65 -19.09
N ARG A 67 -0.32 2.91 -20.28
CA ARG A 67 0.16 4.26 -20.64
C ARG A 67 -0.97 5.28 -20.68
N GLU A 68 -2.13 4.93 -21.22
CA GLU A 68 -3.31 5.80 -21.20
C GLU A 68 -3.76 6.14 -19.78
N GLN A 69 -3.74 5.16 -18.87
CA GLN A 69 -4.05 5.38 -17.45
C GLN A 69 -3.01 6.26 -16.77
N VAL A 70 -1.71 6.04 -17.02
CA VAL A 70 -0.62 6.88 -16.53
C VAL A 70 -0.82 8.34 -16.97
N GLU A 71 -1.13 8.56 -18.24
CA GLU A 71 -1.41 9.91 -18.77
C GLU A 71 -2.62 10.55 -18.09
N SER A 72 -3.68 9.80 -17.83
CA SER A 72 -4.88 10.31 -17.16
C SER A 72 -4.64 10.72 -15.70
N MET A 73 -3.62 10.17 -15.04
CA MET A 73 -3.32 10.49 -13.64
C MET A 73 -2.83 11.94 -13.45
N ARG A 74 -2.35 12.61 -14.50
CA ARG A 74 -1.96 14.04 -14.43
C ARG A 74 -3.09 14.95 -13.94
N ASP A 75 -4.34 14.54 -14.17
CA ASP A 75 -5.52 15.31 -13.82
C ASP A 75 -5.97 15.08 -12.36
N LEU A 76 -5.40 14.06 -11.70
CA LEU A 76 -5.68 13.78 -10.29
C LEU A 76 -5.08 14.88 -9.41
N ARG A 77 -5.91 15.35 -8.49
CA ARG A 77 -5.53 16.39 -7.53
C ARG A 77 -6.27 16.18 -6.22
N LEU A 78 -5.70 16.69 -5.15
CA LEU A 78 -6.38 16.72 -3.86
C LEU A 78 -7.56 17.70 -3.93
N ARG A 79 -8.78 17.19 -3.73
CA ARG A 79 -9.99 18.00 -3.71
C ARG A 79 -10.15 18.72 -2.36
N ASP A 80 -10.94 19.79 -2.32
CA ASP A 80 -11.12 20.57 -1.09
C ASP A 80 -11.77 19.77 0.05
N ASP A 81 -12.64 18.82 -0.26
CA ASP A 81 -13.26 17.94 0.73
C ASP A 81 -12.27 16.90 1.27
N GLU A 82 -11.38 16.39 0.41
CA GLU A 82 -10.29 15.50 0.79
C GLU A 82 -9.25 16.22 1.65
N TYR A 83 -8.84 17.42 1.25
CA TYR A 83 -7.93 18.26 2.03
C TYR A 83 -8.48 18.52 3.43
N ARG A 84 -9.76 18.95 3.53
CA ARG A 84 -10.40 19.19 4.84
C ARG A 84 -10.44 17.95 5.70
N TRP A 85 -10.71 16.80 5.11
CA TRP A 85 -10.73 15.54 5.84
C TRP A 85 -9.32 15.13 6.31
N LEU A 86 -8.30 15.21 5.46
CA LEU A 86 -6.90 14.94 5.85
C LEU A 86 -6.46 15.87 6.98
N SER A 87 -6.89 17.14 6.97
CA SER A 87 -6.58 18.12 8.02
C SER A 87 -7.18 17.76 9.40
N THR A 88 -8.14 16.82 9.46
CA THR A 88 -8.65 16.31 10.75
C THR A 88 -7.80 15.20 11.34
N LEU A 89 -6.89 14.62 10.56
CA LEU A 89 -6.01 13.54 11.01
C LEU A 89 -4.78 14.15 11.71
N PRO A 90 -4.53 13.80 12.97
CA PRO A 90 -3.61 14.55 13.83
C PRO A 90 -2.14 14.43 13.44
N PHE A 91 -1.78 13.48 12.59
CA PHE A 91 -0.41 13.20 12.16
C PHE A 91 -0.01 13.94 10.88
N PHE A 92 -0.95 14.56 10.15
CA PHE A 92 -0.60 15.37 9.00
C PHE A 92 -0.26 16.82 9.39
N ARG A 93 0.86 17.31 8.88
CA ARG A 93 1.31 18.68 9.08
C ARG A 93 0.78 19.58 7.98
N GLN A 94 0.48 20.81 8.35
CA GLN A 94 -0.19 21.76 7.47
C GLN A 94 0.66 22.15 6.24
N ASP A 95 1.97 22.28 6.41
CA ASP A 95 2.91 22.59 5.33
C ASP A 95 2.92 21.47 4.27
N TYR A 96 2.94 20.20 4.70
CA TYR A 96 2.83 19.06 3.80
C TYR A 96 1.46 19.03 3.09
N LEU A 97 0.35 19.22 3.80
CA LEU A 97 -0.98 19.23 3.17
C LEU A 97 -1.14 20.37 2.15
N ASN A 98 -0.54 21.53 2.40
CA ASN A 98 -0.51 22.63 1.44
C ASN A 98 0.29 22.24 0.18
N TRP A 99 1.45 21.62 0.34
CA TRP A 99 2.22 21.10 -0.77
C TRP A 99 1.47 20.01 -1.54
N LEU A 100 0.82 19.05 -0.85
CA LEU A 100 0.03 17.97 -1.45
C LEU A 100 -1.15 18.51 -2.27
N ARG A 101 -1.70 19.64 -1.93
CA ARG A 101 -2.78 20.31 -2.68
C ARG A 101 -2.30 20.73 -4.08
N ASP A 102 -1.04 21.12 -4.19
CA ASP A 102 -0.41 21.51 -5.45
C ASP A 102 0.25 20.35 -6.19
N PHE A 103 0.39 19.21 -5.53
CA PHE A 103 0.98 17.99 -6.13
C PHE A 103 0.18 17.54 -7.36
N ARG A 104 0.89 17.13 -8.40
CA ARG A 104 0.35 16.47 -9.59
C ARG A 104 1.27 15.33 -9.98
N TYR A 105 0.66 14.26 -10.49
CA TYR A 105 1.44 13.22 -11.15
C TYR A 105 2.07 13.76 -12.44
N ASP A 106 3.35 13.50 -12.61
CA ASP A 106 4.07 13.79 -13.86
C ASP A 106 4.28 12.48 -14.64
N PRO A 107 3.50 12.21 -15.68
CA PRO A 107 3.63 10.99 -16.49
C PRO A 107 5.02 10.78 -17.09
N SER A 108 5.81 11.85 -17.28
CA SER A 108 7.18 11.73 -17.80
C SER A 108 8.12 10.93 -16.88
N GLN A 109 7.76 10.78 -15.60
CA GLN A 109 8.48 9.96 -14.63
C GLN A 109 8.31 8.46 -14.87
N VAL A 110 7.30 8.04 -15.66
CA VAL A 110 6.94 6.63 -15.85
C VAL A 110 7.12 6.21 -17.29
N THR A 111 7.99 5.24 -17.51
CA THR A 111 8.16 4.60 -18.82
C THR A 111 7.47 3.23 -18.79
N VAL A 112 6.59 2.97 -19.75
CA VAL A 112 5.89 1.69 -19.90
C VAL A 112 6.22 1.10 -21.25
N SER A 113 6.74 -0.13 -21.29
CA SER A 113 7.04 -0.84 -22.54
C SER A 113 6.57 -2.30 -22.52
N ASN A 114 6.43 -2.84 -23.72
CA ASN A 114 6.21 -4.27 -23.98
C ASN A 114 7.48 -4.86 -24.58
N ASP A 115 8.21 -5.62 -23.80
CA ASP A 115 9.44 -6.27 -24.25
C ASP A 115 9.19 -7.79 -24.45
N ASN A 116 8.92 -8.16 -25.70
CA ASN A 116 8.63 -9.54 -26.09
C ASN A 116 7.50 -10.19 -25.27
N GLY A 117 6.41 -9.45 -25.06
CA GLY A 117 5.26 -9.89 -24.27
C GLY A 117 5.36 -9.59 -22.76
N LYS A 118 6.51 -9.21 -22.25
CA LYS A 118 6.70 -8.84 -20.85
C LYS A 118 6.42 -7.34 -20.65
N LEU A 119 5.65 -7.05 -19.62
CA LEU A 119 5.42 -5.67 -19.18
C LEU A 119 6.66 -5.17 -18.45
N ASN A 120 7.22 -4.07 -18.94
CA ASN A 120 8.31 -3.38 -18.29
C ASN A 120 7.84 -1.96 -17.93
N ILE A 121 7.92 -1.61 -16.65
CA ILE A 121 7.61 -0.26 -16.17
C ILE A 121 8.79 0.21 -15.33
N ARG A 122 9.29 1.39 -15.67
CA ARG A 122 10.33 2.08 -14.93
C ARG A 122 9.82 3.44 -14.47
N LEU A 123 10.03 3.74 -13.21
CA LEU A 123 9.70 4.99 -12.56
C LEU A 123 10.99 5.68 -12.13
N THR A 124 11.14 6.98 -12.42
CA THR A 124 12.29 7.77 -11.97
C THR A 124 11.83 9.19 -11.64
N GLY A 125 12.31 9.75 -10.53
CA GLY A 125 11.99 11.13 -10.16
C GLY A 125 12.38 11.48 -8.72
N PRO A 126 12.07 12.71 -8.26
CA PRO A 126 12.18 13.07 -6.85
C PRO A 126 11.39 12.10 -5.99
N TRP A 127 11.98 11.63 -4.89
CA TRP A 127 11.33 10.60 -4.06
C TRP A 127 9.96 11.04 -3.54
N GLN A 128 9.83 12.28 -3.12
CA GLN A 128 8.55 12.84 -2.66
C GLN A 128 7.41 12.78 -3.70
N GLU A 129 7.75 12.69 -4.99
CA GLU A 129 6.77 12.55 -6.08
C GLU A 129 6.63 11.08 -6.48
N ALA A 130 7.78 10.43 -6.71
CA ALA A 130 7.86 9.05 -7.17
C ALA A 130 7.17 8.05 -6.25
N ILE A 131 7.21 8.28 -4.93
CA ILE A 131 6.61 7.41 -3.91
C ILE A 131 5.10 7.18 -4.13
N MET A 132 4.40 8.13 -4.73
CA MET A 132 2.97 8.04 -4.96
C MET A 132 2.57 7.13 -6.12
N TRP A 133 3.49 6.79 -7.02
CA TRP A 133 3.16 6.00 -8.20
C TRP A 133 2.91 4.51 -7.93
N GLU A 134 3.58 3.90 -6.95
CA GLU A 134 3.57 2.44 -6.78
C GLU A 134 2.16 1.87 -6.62
N VAL A 135 1.42 2.30 -5.62
CA VAL A 135 0.11 1.72 -5.28
C VAL A 135 -0.92 1.97 -6.38
N PRO A 136 -1.07 3.18 -6.91
CA PRO A 136 -1.97 3.46 -8.02
C PRO A 136 -1.63 2.66 -9.29
N LEU A 137 -0.36 2.57 -9.68
CA LEU A 137 0.05 1.77 -10.84
C LEU A 137 -0.28 0.29 -10.67
N LEU A 138 -0.02 -0.27 -9.48
CA LEU A 138 -0.35 -1.67 -9.20
C LEU A 138 -1.87 -1.91 -9.21
N ALA A 139 -2.66 -0.97 -8.70
CA ALA A 139 -4.12 -1.04 -8.77
C ALA A 139 -4.62 -0.99 -10.22
N VAL A 140 -4.06 -0.08 -11.04
CA VAL A 140 -4.36 0.02 -12.48
C VAL A 140 -4.03 -1.29 -13.20
N ILE A 141 -2.83 -1.83 -13.02
CA ILE A 141 -2.40 -3.09 -13.66
C ILE A 141 -3.35 -4.22 -13.24
N SER A 142 -3.60 -4.38 -11.95
CA SER A 142 -4.47 -5.42 -11.41
C SER A 142 -5.87 -5.33 -12.01
N GLU A 143 -6.46 -4.15 -12.01
CA GLU A 143 -7.82 -3.94 -12.50
C GLU A 143 -7.93 -4.16 -14.01
N LEU A 144 -7.00 -3.66 -14.82
CA LEU A 144 -6.99 -3.90 -16.27
C LEU A 144 -6.84 -5.38 -16.61
N VAL A 145 -5.95 -6.09 -15.92
CA VAL A 145 -5.75 -7.54 -16.10
C VAL A 145 -7.01 -8.32 -15.77
N HIS A 146 -7.68 -8.02 -14.65
CA HIS A 146 -8.87 -8.72 -14.22
C HIS A 146 -10.08 -8.42 -15.11
N ARG A 147 -10.32 -7.16 -15.47
CA ARG A 147 -11.39 -6.78 -16.41
C ARG A 147 -11.25 -7.51 -17.75
N TYR A 148 -10.02 -7.74 -18.19
CA TYR A 148 -9.76 -8.46 -19.43
C TYR A 148 -9.91 -9.99 -19.29
N ARG A 149 -9.36 -10.59 -18.22
CA ARG A 149 -9.35 -12.05 -18.04
C ARG A 149 -10.67 -12.60 -17.56
N SER A 150 -11.45 -11.82 -16.83
CA SER A 150 -12.68 -12.25 -16.18
C SER A 150 -13.74 -11.15 -16.25
N PRO A 151 -14.18 -10.75 -17.48
CA PRO A 151 -15.11 -9.64 -17.66
C PRO A 151 -16.50 -9.88 -17.05
N GLU A 152 -16.83 -11.14 -16.78
CA GLU A 152 -18.08 -11.56 -16.13
C GLU A 152 -18.05 -11.39 -14.61
N MET A 153 -16.85 -11.25 -14.03
CA MET A 153 -16.70 -11.10 -12.59
C MET A 153 -17.06 -9.67 -12.14
N GLY A 154 -17.99 -9.58 -11.24
CA GLY A 154 -18.48 -8.32 -10.69
C GLY A 154 -18.61 -8.33 -9.17
N VAL A 155 -19.21 -7.26 -8.64
CA VAL A 155 -19.39 -7.08 -7.19
C VAL A 155 -20.19 -8.24 -6.58
N ASP A 156 -21.28 -8.68 -7.22
CA ASP A 156 -22.13 -9.74 -6.68
C ASP A 156 -21.40 -11.07 -6.52
N GLN A 157 -20.59 -11.46 -7.51
CA GLN A 157 -19.82 -12.69 -7.42
C GLN A 157 -18.72 -12.60 -6.35
N ALA A 158 -18.06 -11.43 -6.23
CA ALA A 158 -17.08 -11.19 -5.19
C ALA A 158 -17.72 -11.27 -3.79
N LEU A 159 -18.89 -10.67 -3.61
CA LEU A 159 -19.64 -10.74 -2.36
C LEU A 159 -20.09 -12.17 -2.03
N ASN A 160 -20.60 -12.93 -3.00
CA ASN A 160 -20.93 -14.34 -2.78
C ASN A 160 -19.71 -15.15 -2.33
N THR A 161 -18.54 -14.91 -2.94
CA THR A 161 -17.29 -15.57 -2.52
C THR A 161 -16.89 -15.15 -1.10
N LEU A 162 -17.06 -13.88 -0.75
CA LEU A 162 -16.79 -13.38 0.59
C LEU A 162 -17.71 -14.03 1.63
N GLU A 163 -19.03 -14.13 1.34
CA GLU A 163 -19.98 -14.76 2.26
C GLU A 163 -19.61 -16.21 2.57
N HIS A 164 -19.21 -16.99 1.56
CA HIS A 164 -18.71 -18.35 1.79
C HIS A 164 -17.49 -18.37 2.71
N LYS A 165 -16.51 -17.49 2.46
CA LYS A 165 -15.30 -17.38 3.31
C LYS A 165 -15.63 -16.94 4.74
N LEU A 166 -16.60 -16.04 4.93
CA LEU A 166 -17.03 -15.62 6.26
C LEU A 166 -17.74 -16.76 7.01
N GLY A 167 -18.54 -17.58 6.30
CA GLY A 167 -19.16 -18.78 6.86
C GLY A 167 -18.12 -19.82 7.30
N ASP A 168 -17.12 -20.08 6.45
CA ASP A 168 -16.02 -20.98 6.78
C ASP A 168 -15.22 -20.44 7.99
N PHE A 169 -14.90 -19.15 7.97
CA PHE A 169 -14.20 -18.49 9.08
C PHE A 169 -14.97 -18.60 10.39
N ALA A 170 -16.27 -18.30 10.37
CA ALA A 170 -17.12 -18.44 11.57
C ALA A 170 -17.14 -19.86 12.10
N THR A 171 -17.20 -20.86 11.21
CA THR A 171 -17.16 -22.27 11.58
C THR A 171 -15.81 -22.65 12.21
N MET A 172 -14.69 -22.23 11.60
CA MET A 172 -13.35 -22.55 12.07
C MET A 172 -13.01 -21.87 13.41
N THR A 173 -13.64 -20.75 13.71
CA THR A 173 -13.36 -19.95 14.91
C THR A 173 -14.41 -20.08 16.00
N ALA A 174 -15.41 -20.98 15.83
CA ALA A 174 -16.55 -21.10 16.72
C ALA A 174 -16.17 -21.34 18.21
N ASP A 175 -15.08 -22.07 18.44
CA ASP A 175 -14.59 -22.41 19.78
C ASP A 175 -13.38 -21.56 20.22
N LEU A 176 -13.03 -20.51 19.47
CA LEU A 176 -11.89 -19.65 19.75
C LEU A 176 -12.30 -18.32 20.41
N ASP A 177 -11.45 -17.81 21.29
CA ASP A 177 -11.62 -16.46 21.78
C ASP A 177 -11.17 -15.45 20.71
N MET A 178 -12.17 -14.82 20.06
CA MET A 178 -11.97 -13.83 19.01
C MET A 178 -11.87 -12.39 19.54
N SER A 179 -11.84 -12.18 20.84
CA SER A 179 -11.88 -10.83 21.46
C SER A 179 -10.70 -9.94 21.03
N ALA A 180 -9.53 -10.53 20.77
CA ALA A 180 -8.34 -9.82 20.30
C ALA A 180 -8.19 -9.80 18.77
N PHE A 181 -8.99 -10.55 18.04
CA PHE A 181 -8.87 -10.61 16.57
C PHE A 181 -9.29 -9.28 15.94
N ARG A 182 -8.47 -8.78 15.02
CA ARG A 182 -8.74 -7.59 14.22
C ARG A 182 -8.34 -7.84 12.78
N LEU A 183 -9.24 -7.50 11.85
CA LEU A 183 -8.99 -7.56 10.41
C LEU A 183 -9.00 -6.16 9.82
N MET A 184 -8.10 -5.89 8.90
CA MET A 184 -8.06 -4.67 8.11
C MET A 184 -7.84 -4.99 6.63
N ASP A 185 -8.41 -4.16 5.75
CA ASP A 185 -8.21 -4.28 4.31
C ASP A 185 -6.91 -3.60 3.86
N PHE A 186 -6.08 -4.34 3.13
CA PHE A 186 -4.88 -3.87 2.41
C PHE A 186 -4.93 -4.30 0.95
N GLY A 187 -6.13 -4.32 0.35
CA GLY A 187 -6.38 -4.91 -0.96
C GLY A 187 -6.07 -4.01 -2.16
N THR A 188 -5.83 -2.72 -1.99
CA THR A 188 -5.77 -1.72 -3.07
C THR A 188 -4.88 -2.15 -4.24
N ARG A 189 -3.66 -2.60 -3.99
CA ARG A 189 -2.68 -3.00 -5.02
C ARG A 189 -3.04 -4.25 -5.80
N ARG A 190 -3.99 -5.06 -5.32
CA ARG A 190 -4.36 -6.38 -5.85
C ARG A 190 -5.85 -6.51 -6.08
N ARG A 191 -6.57 -5.41 -6.03
CA ARG A 191 -8.01 -5.40 -6.17
C ARG A 191 -8.43 -5.90 -7.54
N PHE A 192 -9.57 -6.56 -7.59
CA PHE A 192 -10.20 -6.95 -8.86
C PHE A 192 -10.66 -5.71 -9.64
N SER A 193 -11.41 -4.84 -8.97
CA SER A 193 -11.74 -3.49 -9.39
C SER A 193 -12.01 -2.60 -8.17
N ARG A 194 -12.06 -1.29 -8.39
CA ARG A 194 -12.41 -0.33 -7.35
C ARG A 194 -13.77 -0.63 -6.73
N GLU A 195 -14.77 -0.93 -7.55
CA GLU A 195 -16.13 -1.24 -7.12
C GLU A 195 -16.19 -2.53 -6.30
N VAL A 196 -15.43 -3.55 -6.71
CA VAL A 196 -15.31 -4.81 -5.97
C VAL A 196 -14.67 -4.60 -4.61
N GLN A 197 -13.56 -3.86 -4.54
CA GLN A 197 -12.91 -3.54 -3.26
C GLN A 197 -13.86 -2.78 -2.33
N GLU A 198 -14.56 -1.77 -2.86
CA GLU A 198 -15.55 -1.02 -2.08
C GLU A 198 -16.69 -1.91 -1.57
N GLY A 199 -17.22 -2.78 -2.40
CA GLY A 199 -18.27 -3.74 -2.02
C GLY A 199 -17.81 -4.67 -0.89
N ILE A 200 -16.61 -5.22 -1.01
CA ILE A 200 -16.00 -6.09 0.01
C ILE A 200 -15.80 -5.32 1.32
N VAL A 201 -15.23 -4.11 1.28
CA VAL A 201 -14.99 -3.30 2.49
C VAL A 201 -16.29 -2.91 3.18
N ARG A 202 -17.35 -2.53 2.41
CA ARG A 202 -18.68 -2.26 2.95
C ARG A 202 -19.30 -3.49 3.63
N ARG A 203 -19.09 -4.67 3.08
CA ARG A 203 -19.59 -5.90 3.69
C ARG A 203 -18.82 -6.24 4.97
N LEU A 204 -17.50 -6.16 4.94
CA LEU A 204 -16.62 -6.40 6.09
C LEU A 204 -16.86 -5.41 7.24
N GLN A 205 -17.27 -4.17 6.95
CA GLN A 205 -17.61 -3.16 7.95
C GLN A 205 -18.75 -3.59 8.90
N GLN A 206 -19.54 -4.58 8.52
CA GLN A 206 -20.61 -5.15 9.35
C GLN A 206 -20.06 -6.13 10.40
N GLU A 207 -18.80 -6.58 10.27
CA GLU A 207 -18.19 -7.51 11.19
C GLU A 207 -17.55 -6.76 12.37
N PRO A 208 -17.78 -7.22 13.63
CA PRO A 208 -17.31 -6.50 14.82
C PRO A 208 -15.79 -6.46 14.96
N TRP A 209 -15.08 -7.34 14.27
CA TRP A 209 -13.63 -7.43 14.27
C TRP A 209 -12.96 -6.70 13.09
N PHE A 210 -13.73 -6.12 12.18
CA PHE A 210 -13.16 -5.31 11.09
C PHE A 210 -12.87 -3.89 11.57
N VAL A 211 -11.63 -3.42 11.41
CA VAL A 211 -11.18 -2.16 12.02
C VAL A 211 -10.85 -1.06 11.02
N GLY A 212 -10.73 -1.36 9.74
CA GLY A 212 -10.46 -0.31 8.75
C GLY A 212 -9.83 -0.79 7.46
N THR A 213 -9.45 0.17 6.63
CA THR A 213 -8.82 -0.06 5.33
C THR A 213 -7.57 0.81 5.18
N SER A 214 -6.59 0.32 4.43
CA SER A 214 -5.42 1.12 4.06
C SER A 214 -5.74 2.16 2.99
N ASN A 215 -6.81 1.98 2.22
CA ASN A 215 -7.19 2.90 1.16
C ASN A 215 -7.79 4.19 1.73
N TYR A 216 -7.13 5.33 1.52
CA TYR A 216 -7.57 6.61 2.07
C TYR A 216 -8.91 7.08 1.51
N ASP A 217 -9.19 6.89 0.22
CA ASP A 217 -10.48 7.28 -0.37
C ASP A 217 -11.63 6.45 0.22
N LEU A 218 -11.42 5.14 0.38
CA LEU A 218 -12.42 4.27 1.02
C LEU A 218 -12.59 4.62 2.50
N ALA A 219 -11.50 4.83 3.25
CA ALA A 219 -11.57 5.22 4.66
C ALA A 219 -12.40 6.49 4.84
N ARG A 220 -12.14 7.52 4.02
CA ARG A 220 -12.90 8.78 4.04
C ARG A 220 -14.38 8.57 3.68
N ARG A 221 -14.67 7.90 2.56
CA ARG A 221 -16.04 7.73 2.05
C ARG A 221 -16.91 6.82 2.90
N LEU A 222 -16.31 5.84 3.57
CA LEU A 222 -17.00 4.87 4.42
C LEU A 222 -16.91 5.19 5.91
N ASN A 223 -16.30 6.31 6.27
CA ASN A 223 -16.06 6.71 7.66
C ASN A 223 -15.35 5.61 8.47
N LEU A 224 -14.29 5.05 7.89
CA LEU A 224 -13.43 4.04 8.49
C LEU A 224 -12.10 4.64 8.94
N THR A 225 -11.41 3.93 9.83
CA THR A 225 -10.05 4.29 10.22
C THR A 225 -9.07 3.98 9.07
N PRO A 226 -8.27 4.96 8.62
CA PRO A 226 -7.19 4.68 7.69
C PRO A 226 -6.08 3.89 8.38
N MET A 227 -5.72 2.75 7.80
CA MET A 227 -4.77 1.80 8.40
C MET A 227 -3.44 1.81 7.66
N GLY A 228 -2.35 1.59 8.40
CA GLY A 228 -0.99 1.49 7.88
C GLY A 228 -0.08 2.60 8.39
N THR A 229 1.20 2.29 8.51
CA THR A 229 2.23 3.20 9.01
C THR A 229 3.31 3.45 7.96
N GLN A 230 4.24 2.54 7.82
CA GLN A 230 5.39 2.58 6.93
C GLN A 230 5.48 1.29 6.10
N ALA A 231 6.26 1.27 5.03
CA ALA A 231 6.47 0.11 4.18
C ALA A 231 7.97 -0.14 3.91
N HIS A 232 8.28 -1.25 3.22
CA HIS A 232 9.65 -1.65 2.88
C HIS A 232 10.44 -0.53 2.19
N GLU A 233 9.79 0.23 1.31
CA GLU A 233 10.42 1.35 0.59
C GLU A 233 11.14 2.32 1.52
N TRP A 234 10.57 2.63 2.69
CA TRP A 234 11.18 3.51 3.70
C TRP A 234 12.54 2.99 4.16
N PHE A 235 12.60 1.72 4.55
CA PHE A 235 13.84 1.08 5.00
C PHE A 235 14.82 0.85 3.85
N GLN A 236 14.33 0.45 2.67
CA GLN A 236 15.18 0.23 1.50
C GLN A 236 15.86 1.51 1.03
N ALA A 237 15.15 2.63 1.00
CA ALA A 237 15.74 3.92 0.68
C ALA A 237 16.84 4.31 1.68
N HIS A 238 16.61 4.07 2.97
CA HIS A 238 17.62 4.35 4.01
C HIS A 238 18.89 3.50 3.86
N GLN A 239 18.82 2.33 3.24
CA GLN A 239 20.01 1.53 2.93
C GLN A 239 20.96 2.27 1.99
N GLN A 240 20.46 3.16 1.15
CA GLN A 240 21.25 3.95 0.21
C GLN A 240 21.60 5.35 0.74
N ILE A 241 20.67 6.02 1.43
CA ILE A 241 20.88 7.41 1.87
C ILE A 241 21.58 7.53 3.22
N SER A 242 21.65 6.45 4.00
CA SER A 242 22.36 6.46 5.29
C SER A 242 23.87 6.37 5.12
N PRO A 243 24.66 6.86 6.09
CA PRO A 243 26.13 6.84 6.01
C PRO A 243 26.71 5.43 5.85
N SER A 244 26.03 4.40 6.32
CA SER A 244 26.39 3.00 6.14
C SER A 244 25.18 2.10 6.11
N LEU A 245 25.29 0.96 5.42
CA LEU A 245 24.26 -0.07 5.42
C LEU A 245 23.98 -0.59 6.84
N ALA A 246 25.01 -0.72 7.67
CA ALA A 246 24.89 -1.20 9.05
C ALA A 246 24.07 -0.26 9.95
N SER A 247 24.06 1.04 9.65
CA SER A 247 23.27 2.04 10.42
C SER A 247 21.92 2.36 9.82
N SER A 248 21.61 1.86 8.62
CA SER A 248 20.47 2.29 7.82
C SER A 248 19.12 2.03 8.51
N GLN A 249 18.96 0.86 9.14
CA GLN A 249 17.72 0.50 9.81
C GLN A 249 17.45 1.37 11.04
N ARG A 250 18.50 1.64 11.84
CA ARG A 250 18.41 2.57 12.98
C ARG A 250 18.09 3.99 12.51
N ALA A 251 18.71 4.44 11.41
CA ALA A 251 18.43 5.76 10.83
C ALA A 251 16.97 5.87 10.37
N ALA A 252 16.44 4.83 9.69
CA ALA A 252 15.04 4.77 9.28
C ALA A 252 14.08 4.83 10.48
N LEU A 253 14.36 4.07 11.54
CA LEU A 253 13.56 4.05 12.77
C LEU A 253 13.60 5.42 13.48
N ALA A 254 14.77 6.03 13.59
CA ALA A 254 14.92 7.34 14.23
C ALA A 254 14.18 8.44 13.45
N ALA A 255 14.40 8.52 12.14
CA ALA A 255 13.74 9.51 11.28
C ALA A 255 12.21 9.41 11.30
N TRP A 256 11.68 8.17 11.42
CA TRP A 256 10.24 7.97 11.56
C TRP A 256 9.69 8.52 12.87
N LEU A 257 10.35 8.25 14.00
CA LEU A 257 9.94 8.76 15.32
C LEU A 257 10.12 10.27 15.47
N GLU A 258 10.99 10.89 14.69
CA GLU A 258 11.11 12.34 14.65
C GLU A 258 9.97 12.98 13.86
N GLU A 259 9.48 12.34 12.81
CA GLU A 259 8.31 12.80 12.06
C GLU A 259 7.00 12.51 12.82
N TYR A 260 6.90 11.34 13.44
CA TYR A 260 5.70 10.84 14.13
C TYR A 260 6.04 10.39 15.55
N PRO A 261 6.29 11.31 16.50
CA PRO A 261 6.81 10.97 17.83
C PRO A 261 5.86 10.09 18.67
N ASP A 262 4.55 10.26 18.50
CA ASP A 262 3.53 9.60 19.33
C ASP A 262 2.47 8.85 18.51
N GLN A 263 2.66 8.76 17.19
CA GLN A 263 1.66 8.22 16.28
C GLN A 263 2.33 7.37 15.19
N LEU A 264 1.52 6.54 14.52
CA LEU A 264 1.99 5.69 13.44
C LEU A 264 3.22 4.83 13.81
N GLY A 265 3.34 4.46 15.07
CA GLY A 265 4.49 3.81 15.68
C GLY A 265 4.49 2.29 15.54
N ILE A 266 4.07 1.72 14.41
CA ILE A 266 4.18 0.28 14.15
C ILE A 266 5.34 0.06 13.18
N ALA A 267 6.41 -0.61 13.64
CA ALA A 267 7.62 -0.82 12.84
C ALA A 267 7.56 -2.14 12.04
N LEU A 268 7.93 -2.07 10.76
CA LEU A 268 8.13 -3.23 9.90
C LEU A 268 9.44 -3.93 10.25
N THR A 269 9.45 -5.27 10.31
CA THR A 269 10.56 -6.03 10.91
C THR A 269 11.40 -6.86 9.93
N ASP A 270 10.96 -7.02 8.69
CA ASP A 270 11.51 -8.01 7.76
C ASP A 270 12.25 -7.42 6.55
N CYS A 271 12.59 -6.13 6.57
CA CYS A 271 13.30 -5.51 5.45
C CYS A 271 14.68 -6.12 5.19
N ILE A 272 15.36 -6.59 6.26
CA ILE A 272 16.61 -7.38 6.18
C ILE A 272 16.30 -8.79 6.70
N THR A 273 16.25 -8.96 8.01
CA THR A 273 15.78 -10.16 8.72
C THR A 273 15.26 -9.73 10.08
N MET A 274 14.38 -10.56 10.69
CA MET A 274 13.89 -10.31 12.07
C MET A 274 15.05 -10.19 13.08
N ASP A 275 16.07 -11.04 12.98
CA ASP A 275 17.21 -11.03 13.91
C ASP A 275 18.06 -9.75 13.74
N ALA A 276 18.24 -9.27 12.51
CA ALA A 276 18.90 -8.00 12.25
C ALA A 276 18.07 -6.82 12.78
N PHE A 277 16.76 -6.88 12.63
CA PHE A 277 15.85 -5.86 13.16
C PHE A 277 15.94 -5.80 14.68
N LEU A 278 15.80 -6.92 15.37
CA LEU A 278 15.84 -6.97 16.85
C LEU A 278 17.18 -6.49 17.41
N ARG A 279 18.31 -6.77 16.73
CA ARG A 279 19.62 -6.24 17.12
C ARG A 279 19.62 -4.70 17.12
N ASP A 280 18.97 -4.08 16.13
CA ASP A 280 18.95 -2.65 15.95
C ASP A 280 17.81 -1.94 16.71
N PHE A 281 16.76 -2.70 17.11
CA PHE A 281 15.60 -2.22 17.84
C PHE A 281 15.83 -2.25 19.36
N GLY A 282 16.76 -1.40 19.83
CA GLY A 282 17.12 -1.26 21.23
C GLY A 282 16.06 -0.56 22.08
N PRO A 283 16.34 -0.37 23.40
CA PRO A 283 15.40 0.24 24.34
C PRO A 283 14.87 1.60 23.88
N GLU A 284 15.69 2.39 23.21
CA GLU A 284 15.35 3.72 22.68
C GLU A 284 14.23 3.70 21.64
N PHE A 285 14.10 2.61 20.87
CA PHE A 285 13.02 2.40 19.92
C PHE A 285 11.86 1.62 20.55
N ALA A 286 12.17 0.54 21.25
CA ALA A 286 11.19 -0.36 21.83
C ALA A 286 10.23 0.33 22.80
N THR A 287 10.68 1.38 23.50
CA THR A 287 9.83 2.17 24.40
C THR A 287 8.91 3.13 23.64
N ARG A 288 9.36 3.69 22.52
CA ARG A 288 8.66 4.73 21.77
C ARG A 288 7.74 4.18 20.68
N TYR A 289 8.12 3.09 20.01
CA TYR A 289 7.24 2.42 19.07
C TYR A 289 6.08 1.74 19.79
N GLN A 290 4.90 1.80 19.17
CA GLN A 290 3.66 1.23 19.70
C GLN A 290 3.55 -0.28 19.46
N GLY A 291 4.31 -0.81 18.49
CA GLY A 291 4.32 -2.22 18.17
C GLY A 291 5.16 -2.57 16.95
N LEU A 292 5.12 -3.83 16.58
CA LEU A 292 5.84 -4.41 15.46
C LEU A 292 4.86 -5.01 14.44
N ARG A 293 5.27 -5.03 13.16
CA ARG A 293 4.53 -5.65 12.08
C ARG A 293 5.30 -6.83 11.49
N HIS A 294 4.66 -8.01 11.54
CA HIS A 294 5.02 -9.15 10.73
C HIS A 294 4.54 -8.95 9.29
N ASP A 295 5.35 -9.28 8.29
CA ASP A 295 4.96 -9.20 6.88
C ASP A 295 5.33 -10.47 6.09
N SER A 296 6.36 -11.19 6.51
CA SER A 296 6.80 -12.44 5.89
C SER A 296 7.42 -13.43 6.89
N GLY A 297 7.47 -14.71 6.49
CA GLY A 297 7.96 -15.81 7.31
C GLY A 297 6.88 -16.45 8.17
N ASP A 298 7.29 -17.31 9.12
CA ASP A 298 6.39 -17.97 10.06
C ASP A 298 5.92 -16.97 11.13
N PRO A 299 4.61 -16.72 11.28
CA PRO A 299 4.10 -15.73 12.21
C PRO A 299 4.26 -16.15 13.68
N VAL A 300 4.30 -17.44 13.97
CA VAL A 300 4.46 -17.96 15.34
C VAL A 300 5.91 -17.76 15.78
N GLU A 301 6.87 -18.20 14.97
CA GLU A 301 8.30 -17.97 15.23
C GLU A 301 8.62 -16.48 15.36
N TRP A 302 8.04 -15.65 14.50
CA TRP A 302 8.19 -14.20 14.58
C TRP A 302 7.65 -13.65 15.90
N GLY A 303 6.45 -14.08 16.32
CA GLY A 303 5.82 -13.65 17.57
C GLY A 303 6.64 -14.04 18.80
N GLU A 304 7.14 -15.28 18.85
CA GLU A 304 8.02 -15.75 19.93
C GLU A 304 9.29 -14.91 20.05
N LYS A 305 9.94 -14.58 18.92
CA LYS A 305 11.12 -13.71 18.90
C LYS A 305 10.81 -12.29 19.38
N ALA A 306 9.69 -11.72 18.96
CA ALA A 306 9.26 -10.38 19.38
C ALA A 306 8.99 -10.34 20.88
N ILE A 307 8.24 -11.30 21.42
CA ILE A 307 7.94 -11.43 22.86
C ILE A 307 9.23 -11.55 23.66
N ALA A 308 10.11 -12.47 23.28
CA ALA A 308 11.38 -12.68 23.97
C ALA A 308 12.26 -11.42 23.97
N HIS A 309 12.25 -10.67 22.86
CA HIS A 309 13.00 -9.41 22.77
C HIS A 309 12.47 -8.35 23.73
N TYR A 310 11.15 -8.10 23.75
CA TYR A 310 10.55 -7.15 24.70
C TYR A 310 10.81 -7.54 26.16
N GLN A 311 10.66 -8.82 26.49
CA GLN A 311 10.97 -9.33 27.83
C GLN A 311 12.44 -9.10 28.22
N LYS A 312 13.38 -9.35 27.29
CA LYS A 312 14.81 -9.07 27.49
C LYS A 312 15.09 -7.59 27.77
N LEU A 313 14.30 -6.69 27.17
CA LEU A 313 14.39 -5.24 27.40
C LEU A 313 13.63 -4.78 28.66
N GLY A 314 12.96 -5.68 29.40
CA GLY A 314 12.15 -5.33 30.56
C GLY A 314 10.83 -4.63 30.22
N ILE A 315 10.33 -4.80 28.98
CA ILE A 315 9.07 -4.23 28.50
C ILE A 315 8.02 -5.34 28.45
N ASP A 316 6.82 -5.06 28.96
CA ASP A 316 5.70 -5.99 28.86
C ASP A 316 5.25 -6.10 27.39
N PRO A 317 5.35 -7.29 26.75
CA PRO A 317 4.92 -7.47 25.36
C PRO A 317 3.44 -7.19 25.13
N LEU A 318 2.57 -7.36 26.13
CA LEU A 318 1.15 -7.08 26.03
C LEU A 318 0.82 -5.57 25.94
N SER A 319 1.80 -4.72 26.23
CA SER A 319 1.68 -3.27 26.11
C SER A 319 2.02 -2.74 24.71
N LYS A 320 2.36 -3.66 23.76
CA LYS A 320 2.90 -3.32 22.45
C LYS A 320 2.09 -3.93 21.31
#